data_26216778de5a3b718255f0f02d98840e
#
_entry.id   26216778de5a3b718255f0f02d98840e
#
_cell.length_a   1.000
_cell.length_b   1.000
_cell.length_c   1.000
_cell.angle_alpha   90.00
_cell.angle_beta   90.00
_cell.angle_gamma   90.00
#
_symmetry.space_group_name_H-M   'P 1'
#
loop_
_entity.id
_entity.type
_entity.pdbx_description
1 polymer ?
#
loop_
_entity_poly.entity_id
_entity_poly.type
_entity_poly.pdbx_seq_one_letter_code
_entity_poly.pdbx_strand_id
1 'polypeptide(L)'
;MRLLFLLNILILVCLGCKEAKPEKKQNKTRPNILFAISDDQSYLHTGFAGSKFIKTPAFDRIAKEGLYFTSCYAGSPGCAPSRSAIVTGRHHWQNEQSGQHASSWMKKYVPFTDELLANGYRVGRTGKGVSPFRYAKDEKDSLWRKTDAAGISHSEIRFPENSKLPPTKGISDLDYFANFEYFMENVGKEEPFFFWYGGSEPHRKFEKGSWKRMGKKLEDVEVPDFLPDTREIRGDLLDYAVEIEWFDQQLLKMLNYLEATGELENTIVIVTSDNGMAFPRAKANSYEYGAHVPLAVRYPKKFGTSRKVDDLVGFIDFAPTVLEITETKPKKMLPITGKSFLNILKSKEDRLTDTSREYSFVGRERHSSSRYKNLGYPQRAIFSNDYALIWNMKPKRWPAGAPQKYDSKDTTILLPLYGLDETGKYIPDAAFTDIDDCPTKTYIIENHKNDSIARYFELAHGKRSEFELYDIEKDASCLINIFDNPDYREIGEQLLTVLKEELTSTKDPRMVGPDKAIFDSYKRYSRLRQFPKVEE
;
A
#
# COMPACT_ATOMS: atom_id res chain seq x y z
N MET A 1 50.38 -62.79 -68.00
CA MET A 1 49.71 -61.80 -68.82
C MET A 1 48.57 -61.19 -67.98
N ARG A 2 48.57 -59.88 -67.84
CA ARG A 2 47.61 -58.96 -67.25
C ARG A 2 47.52 -58.85 -65.72
N LEU A 3 48.13 -57.79 -65.28
CA LEU A 3 48.04 -57.00 -64.09
C LEU A 3 46.62 -56.55 -63.78
N LEU A 4 46.21 -56.59 -62.53
CA LEU A 4 45.10 -55.79 -62.00
C LEU A 4 45.50 -55.15 -60.71
N PHE A 5 45.59 -53.81 -60.78
CA PHE A 5 45.84 -52.90 -59.67
C PHE A 5 44.61 -52.83 -58.78
N LEU A 6 44.76 -53.04 -57.51
CA LEU A 6 43.75 -52.74 -56.48
C LEU A 6 44.14 -51.45 -55.80
N LEU A 7 43.38 -50.40 -56.05
CA LEU A 7 43.50 -49.09 -55.42
C LEU A 7 42.75 -49.09 -54.09
N ASN A 8 43.48 -49.01 -53.00
CA ASN A 8 42.89 -48.84 -51.67
C ASN A 8 42.56 -47.36 -51.45
N ILE A 9 41.26 -46.99 -51.42
CA ILE A 9 40.79 -45.68 -51.01
C ILE A 9 40.62 -45.68 -49.50
N LEU A 10 41.51 -45.00 -48.83
CA LEU A 10 41.43 -44.72 -47.38
C LEU A 10 40.43 -43.56 -47.15
N ILE A 11 39.21 -43.85 -46.69
CA ILE A 11 38.22 -42.82 -46.35
C ILE A 11 38.56 -42.34 -44.94
N LEU A 12 39.10 -41.11 -44.85
CA LEU A 12 39.28 -40.40 -43.60
C LEU A 12 37.92 -39.83 -43.18
N VAL A 13 37.30 -40.45 -42.17
CA VAL A 13 36.09 -39.90 -41.51
C VAL A 13 36.53 -38.84 -40.54
N CYS A 14 36.50 -37.57 -40.95
CA CYS A 14 36.62 -36.42 -40.06
C CYS A 14 35.34 -36.35 -39.20
N LEU A 15 35.41 -36.81 -37.98
CA LEU A 15 34.45 -36.51 -36.92
C LEU A 15 34.57 -35.03 -36.57
N GLY A 16 33.79 -34.19 -37.26
CA GLY A 16 33.60 -32.78 -36.90
C GLY A 16 32.81 -32.72 -35.61
N CYS A 17 33.48 -32.42 -34.50
CA CYS A 17 32.81 -31.92 -33.30
C CYS A 17 32.09 -30.62 -33.70
N LYS A 18 30.78 -30.69 -33.90
CA LYS A 18 29.93 -29.49 -33.89
C LYS A 18 29.98 -28.97 -32.45
N GLU A 19 30.74 -27.91 -32.20
CA GLU A 19 30.55 -27.07 -31.05
C GLU A 19 29.05 -26.69 -31.05
N ALA A 20 28.32 -27.11 -30.02
CA ALA A 20 26.98 -26.65 -29.77
C ALA A 20 27.07 -25.13 -29.57
N LYS A 21 26.63 -24.37 -30.59
CA LYS A 21 26.45 -22.93 -30.42
C LYS A 21 25.56 -22.77 -29.18
N PRO A 22 25.93 -21.89 -28.21
CA PRO A 22 25.08 -21.61 -27.09
C PRO A 22 23.69 -21.22 -27.64
N GLU A 23 22.67 -21.96 -27.27
CA GLU A 23 21.27 -21.58 -27.56
C GLU A 23 21.13 -20.11 -27.19
N LYS A 24 20.91 -19.25 -28.18
CA LYS A 24 20.48 -17.88 -27.94
C LYS A 24 19.23 -18.01 -27.07
N LYS A 25 19.31 -17.66 -25.78
CA LYS A 25 18.14 -17.49 -24.92
C LYS A 25 17.12 -16.71 -25.74
N GLN A 26 16.04 -17.37 -26.12
CA GLN A 26 14.95 -16.74 -26.84
C GLN A 26 14.45 -15.61 -25.96
N ASN A 27 14.65 -14.37 -26.38
CA ASN A 27 14.27 -13.20 -25.60
C ASN A 27 12.76 -13.26 -25.41
N LYS A 28 12.27 -13.54 -24.20
CA LYS A 28 10.86 -13.35 -23.86
C LYS A 28 10.45 -11.96 -24.35
N THR A 29 9.50 -11.86 -25.23
CA THR A 29 9.08 -10.58 -25.83
C THR A 29 8.32 -9.72 -24.84
N ARG A 30 7.63 -10.35 -23.85
CA ARG A 30 6.87 -9.68 -22.80
C ARG A 30 7.58 -9.72 -21.45
N PRO A 31 7.62 -8.62 -20.69
CA PRO A 31 8.29 -8.59 -19.39
C PRO A 31 7.53 -9.38 -18.33
N ASN A 32 8.24 -9.94 -17.38
CA ASN A 32 7.69 -10.36 -16.11
C ASN A 32 7.44 -9.14 -15.21
N ILE A 33 6.58 -9.27 -14.20
CA ILE A 33 6.33 -8.23 -13.21
C ILE A 33 6.37 -8.84 -11.80
N LEU A 34 7.25 -8.33 -10.96
CA LEU A 34 7.24 -8.52 -9.52
C LEU A 34 6.70 -7.24 -8.87
N PHE A 35 5.47 -7.32 -8.34
CA PHE A 35 4.80 -6.22 -7.65
C PHE A 35 4.86 -6.48 -6.14
N ALA A 36 5.75 -5.76 -5.44
CA ALA A 36 5.95 -5.86 -4.00
C ALA A 36 5.23 -4.71 -3.29
N ILE A 37 4.39 -5.04 -2.31
CA ILE A 37 3.60 -4.06 -1.58
C ILE A 37 3.61 -4.39 -0.08
N SER A 38 4.19 -3.51 0.73
CA SER A 38 4.13 -3.56 2.18
C SER A 38 2.77 -3.10 2.70
N ASP A 39 2.50 -3.32 3.98
CA ASP A 39 1.22 -3.00 4.63
C ASP A 39 1.45 -1.96 5.72
N ASP A 40 1.04 -0.70 5.48
CA ASP A 40 1.17 0.42 6.43
C ASP A 40 2.58 1.07 6.52
N GLN A 41 3.22 1.42 5.39
CA GLN A 41 4.53 2.09 5.40
C GLN A 41 4.47 3.48 4.75
N SER A 42 4.85 4.53 5.49
CA SER A 42 4.92 5.90 4.97
C SER A 42 6.17 6.15 4.11
N TYR A 43 6.08 7.13 3.21
CA TYR A 43 7.10 7.51 2.23
C TYR A 43 8.51 7.68 2.77
N LEU A 44 8.69 8.38 3.91
CA LEU A 44 10.01 8.67 4.48
C LEU A 44 10.69 7.45 5.14
N HIS A 45 10.01 6.32 5.23
CA HIS A 45 10.47 5.16 5.99
C HIS A 45 11.19 4.13 5.10
N THR A 46 12.15 4.60 4.32
CA THR A 46 13.13 3.78 3.56
C THR A 46 14.54 4.35 3.71
N GLY A 47 15.57 3.52 3.53
CA GLY A 47 16.97 3.99 3.53
C GLY A 47 17.22 5.01 2.43
N PHE A 48 16.66 4.80 1.23
CA PHE A 48 16.83 5.70 0.09
C PHE A 48 16.18 7.08 0.32
N ALA A 49 15.09 7.15 1.10
CA ALA A 49 14.48 8.42 1.51
C ALA A 49 15.29 9.15 2.61
N GLY A 50 16.33 8.54 3.15
CA GLY A 50 17.22 9.13 4.14
C GLY A 50 16.93 8.72 5.59
N SER A 51 16.05 7.75 5.84
CA SER A 51 15.79 7.27 7.21
C SER A 51 17.06 6.72 7.85
N LYS A 52 17.39 7.18 9.06
CA LYS A 52 18.58 6.73 9.80
C LYS A 52 18.34 5.43 10.56
N PHE A 53 17.10 5.14 10.92
CA PHE A 53 16.73 4.00 11.77
C PHE A 53 16.12 2.82 11.02
N ILE A 54 15.89 2.95 9.69
CA ILE A 54 15.32 1.90 8.82
C ILE A 54 16.32 1.57 7.71
N LYS A 55 16.58 0.28 7.48
CA LYS A 55 17.47 -0.21 6.43
C LYS A 55 16.69 -1.02 5.42
N THR A 56 16.65 -0.57 4.17
CA THR A 56 15.87 -1.19 3.10
C THR A 56 16.74 -1.51 1.87
N PRO A 57 17.72 -2.43 1.97
CA PRO A 57 18.66 -2.69 0.89
C PRO A 57 18.00 -3.13 -0.42
N ALA A 58 16.85 -3.81 -0.40
CA ALA A 58 16.12 -4.17 -1.61
C ALA A 58 15.46 -2.96 -2.25
N PHE A 59 14.73 -2.15 -1.49
CA PHE A 59 14.14 -0.90 -1.97
C PHE A 59 15.22 0.03 -2.52
N ASP A 60 16.31 0.22 -1.77
CA ASP A 60 17.42 1.10 -2.12
C ASP A 60 18.10 0.64 -3.43
N ARG A 61 18.26 -0.68 -3.62
CA ARG A 61 18.74 -1.26 -4.87
C ARG A 61 17.80 -0.96 -6.04
N ILE A 62 16.49 -1.19 -5.86
CA ILE A 62 15.47 -0.93 -6.90
C ILE A 62 15.47 0.55 -7.29
N ALA A 63 15.50 1.46 -6.32
CA ALA A 63 15.54 2.91 -6.53
C ALA A 63 16.83 3.34 -7.25
N LYS A 64 17.98 2.81 -6.85
CA LYS A 64 19.30 3.13 -7.45
C LYS A 64 19.45 2.58 -8.87
N GLU A 65 18.97 1.37 -9.14
CA GLU A 65 19.05 0.73 -10.46
C GLU A 65 17.88 1.13 -11.39
N GLY A 66 16.90 1.88 -10.88
CA GLY A 66 15.67 2.26 -11.58
C GLY A 66 15.27 3.71 -11.32
N LEU A 67 13.99 3.90 -11.01
CA LEU A 67 13.36 5.19 -10.75
C LEU A 67 12.85 5.23 -9.32
N TYR A 68 13.12 6.34 -8.63
CA TYR A 68 12.57 6.67 -7.32
C TYR A 68 11.57 7.81 -7.45
N PHE A 69 10.32 7.58 -7.05
CA PHE A 69 9.25 8.57 -7.08
C PHE A 69 9.16 9.28 -5.74
N THR A 70 9.11 10.61 -5.79
CA THR A 70 8.98 11.45 -4.59
C THR A 70 7.54 11.80 -4.24
N SER A 71 6.59 11.52 -5.14
CA SER A 71 5.21 11.98 -5.01
C SER A 71 4.22 10.88 -5.45
N CYS A 72 4.18 9.77 -4.66
CA CYS A 72 3.23 8.66 -4.87
C CYS A 72 2.19 8.63 -3.76
N TYR A 73 0.91 8.68 -4.13
CA TYR A 73 -0.19 8.73 -3.19
C TYR A 73 -1.10 7.51 -3.29
N ALA A 74 -1.39 6.91 -2.11
CA ALA A 74 -2.34 5.82 -1.97
C ALA A 74 -3.76 6.26 -2.34
N GLY A 75 -4.56 5.36 -2.91
CA GLY A 75 -5.95 5.68 -3.27
C GLY A 75 -6.85 5.92 -2.05
N SER A 76 -6.43 5.44 -0.88
CA SER A 76 -7.08 5.65 0.41
C SER A 76 -6.06 5.39 1.52
N PRO A 77 -6.11 6.09 2.67
CA PRO A 77 -5.24 5.82 3.81
C PRO A 77 -5.69 4.56 4.60
N GLY A 78 -5.96 3.48 3.90
CA GLY A 78 -6.40 2.20 4.46
C GLY A 78 -6.37 1.09 3.44
N CYS A 79 -5.91 -0.10 3.85
CA CYS A 79 -5.44 -1.18 2.98
C CYS A 79 -6.45 -1.65 1.92
N ALA A 80 -7.66 -2.09 2.28
CA ALA A 80 -8.60 -2.67 1.32
C ALA A 80 -9.04 -1.69 0.23
N PRO A 81 -9.52 -0.46 0.52
CA PRO A 81 -9.90 0.51 -0.50
C PRO A 81 -8.72 0.99 -1.34
N SER A 82 -7.53 1.11 -0.75
CA SER A 82 -6.31 1.47 -1.48
C SER A 82 -5.91 0.39 -2.49
N ARG A 83 -5.83 -0.87 -2.04
CA ARG A 83 -5.53 -2.02 -2.92
C ARG A 83 -6.61 -2.22 -4.00
N SER A 84 -7.86 -1.91 -3.69
CA SER A 84 -8.96 -1.87 -4.67
C SER A 84 -8.67 -0.85 -5.79
N ALA A 85 -8.21 0.35 -5.44
CA ALA A 85 -7.86 1.38 -6.42
C ALA A 85 -6.74 0.93 -7.36
N ILE A 86 -5.69 0.26 -6.83
CA ILE A 86 -4.59 -0.31 -7.63
C ILE A 86 -5.13 -1.25 -8.71
N VAL A 87 -5.95 -2.24 -8.32
CA VAL A 87 -6.31 -3.32 -9.25
C VAL A 87 -7.46 -2.96 -10.20
N THR A 88 -8.23 -1.91 -9.90
CA THR A 88 -9.34 -1.45 -10.75
C THR A 88 -8.97 -0.25 -11.62
N GLY A 89 -7.92 0.51 -11.28
CA GLY A 89 -7.57 1.77 -11.91
C GLY A 89 -8.63 2.86 -11.68
N ARG A 90 -9.34 2.81 -10.56
CA ARG A 90 -10.47 3.67 -10.22
C ARG A 90 -10.34 4.18 -8.81
N HIS A 91 -10.78 5.40 -8.57
CA HIS A 91 -10.86 5.92 -7.20
C HIS A 91 -11.73 5.01 -6.31
N HIS A 92 -11.38 4.93 -5.03
CA HIS A 92 -12.13 4.08 -4.10
C HIS A 92 -13.62 4.42 -4.05
N TRP A 93 -14.00 5.70 -4.20
CA TRP A 93 -15.43 6.12 -4.20
C TRP A 93 -16.20 5.68 -5.44
N GLN A 94 -15.51 5.31 -6.53
CA GLN A 94 -16.11 4.73 -7.73
C GLN A 94 -16.34 3.22 -7.62
N ASN A 95 -15.82 2.60 -6.56
CA ASN A 95 -15.84 1.15 -6.37
C ASN A 95 -16.93 0.68 -5.39
N GLU A 96 -17.87 1.57 -5.00
CA GLU A 96 -18.98 1.27 -4.09
C GLU A 96 -18.51 0.55 -2.81
N GLN A 97 -19.10 -0.63 -2.50
CA GLN A 97 -18.68 -1.45 -1.36
C GLN A 97 -17.22 -1.91 -1.46
N SER A 98 -16.72 -2.15 -2.69
CA SER A 98 -15.32 -2.53 -2.92
C SER A 98 -14.34 -1.38 -2.67
N GLY A 99 -14.82 -0.18 -2.40
CA GLY A 99 -14.07 1.00 -1.98
C GLY A 99 -14.05 1.22 -0.46
N GLN A 100 -14.51 0.24 0.34
CA GLN A 100 -14.53 0.31 1.81
C GLN A 100 -13.87 -0.92 2.45
N HIS A 101 -13.27 -0.72 3.62
CA HIS A 101 -12.61 -1.80 4.36
C HIS A 101 -13.62 -2.85 4.87
N ALA A 102 -13.29 -4.14 4.66
CA ALA A 102 -14.05 -5.31 5.10
C ALA A 102 -15.52 -5.30 4.61
N SER A 103 -15.76 -4.96 3.37
CA SER A 103 -17.05 -4.96 2.68
C SER A 103 -17.09 -6.00 1.55
N SER A 104 -18.14 -5.99 0.72
CA SER A 104 -18.24 -6.87 -0.44
C SER A 104 -17.37 -6.38 -1.59
N TRP A 105 -16.66 -7.30 -2.23
CA TRP A 105 -16.13 -7.08 -3.57
C TRP A 105 -17.21 -7.38 -4.60
N MET A 106 -17.65 -6.36 -5.33
CA MET A 106 -18.73 -6.52 -6.30
C MET A 106 -18.24 -7.21 -7.58
N LYS A 107 -19.03 -8.15 -8.10
CA LYS A 107 -18.68 -8.98 -9.28
C LYS A 107 -18.29 -8.15 -10.52
N LYS A 108 -18.86 -6.97 -10.68
CA LYS A 108 -18.61 -6.06 -11.81
C LYS A 108 -17.21 -5.43 -11.80
N TYR A 109 -16.51 -5.42 -10.66
CA TYR A 109 -15.15 -4.87 -10.56
C TYR A 109 -14.13 -5.94 -10.89
N VAL A 110 -13.88 -6.13 -12.19
CA VAL A 110 -12.85 -7.04 -12.68
C VAL A 110 -11.48 -6.39 -12.49
N PRO A 111 -10.54 -7.03 -11.78
CA PRO A 111 -9.20 -6.49 -11.57
C PRO A 111 -8.32 -6.70 -12.82
N PHE A 112 -7.31 -5.85 -13.01
CA PHE A 112 -6.38 -5.99 -14.13
C PHE A 112 -5.64 -7.35 -14.13
N THR A 113 -5.47 -7.97 -12.98
CA THR A 113 -4.85 -9.29 -12.84
C THR A 113 -5.62 -10.40 -13.59
N ASP A 114 -6.95 -10.30 -13.66
CA ASP A 114 -7.78 -11.21 -14.45
C ASP A 114 -7.58 -10.99 -15.96
N GLU A 115 -7.37 -9.75 -16.38
CA GLU A 115 -7.07 -9.43 -17.78
C GLU A 115 -5.67 -9.90 -18.18
N LEU A 116 -4.68 -9.81 -17.26
CA LEU A 116 -3.36 -10.39 -17.45
C LEU A 116 -3.42 -11.91 -17.63
N LEU A 117 -4.16 -12.59 -16.73
CA LEU A 117 -4.37 -14.04 -16.83
C LEU A 117 -5.01 -14.42 -18.17
N ALA A 118 -6.03 -13.67 -18.59
CA ALA A 118 -6.69 -13.89 -19.89
C ALA A 118 -5.77 -13.59 -21.09
N ASN A 119 -4.72 -12.78 -20.90
CA ASN A 119 -3.70 -12.45 -21.91
C ASN A 119 -2.45 -13.35 -21.82
N GLY A 120 -2.53 -14.47 -21.12
CA GLY A 120 -1.47 -15.48 -21.06
C GLY A 120 -0.31 -15.17 -20.10
N TYR A 121 -0.55 -14.35 -19.09
CA TYR A 121 0.35 -14.22 -17.95
C TYR A 121 0.07 -15.29 -16.91
N ARG A 122 1.11 -15.85 -16.30
CA ARG A 122 0.96 -16.60 -15.06
C ARG A 122 0.79 -15.59 -13.91
N VAL A 123 -0.34 -15.63 -13.21
CA VAL A 123 -0.66 -14.66 -12.15
C VAL A 123 -0.67 -15.36 -10.80
N GLY A 124 0.21 -14.95 -9.89
CA GLY A 124 0.31 -15.49 -8.55
C GLY A 124 0.49 -14.43 -7.48
N ARG A 125 0.24 -14.80 -6.22
CA ARG A 125 0.52 -13.94 -5.06
C ARG A 125 1.01 -14.74 -3.86
N THR A 126 1.75 -14.09 -2.98
CA THR A 126 1.99 -14.56 -1.61
C THR A 126 1.63 -13.48 -0.60
N GLY A 127 1.19 -13.91 0.59
CA GLY A 127 0.78 -13.03 1.67
C GLY A 127 -0.54 -12.29 1.40
N LYS A 128 -0.59 -11.00 1.76
CA LYS A 128 -1.81 -10.18 1.68
C LYS A 128 -2.09 -9.72 0.25
N GLY A 129 -3.24 -10.11 -0.27
CA GLY A 129 -3.75 -9.65 -1.56
C GLY A 129 -4.59 -8.37 -1.44
N VAL A 130 -5.65 -8.29 -2.25
CA VAL A 130 -6.64 -7.21 -2.22
C VAL A 130 -7.68 -7.55 -1.16
N SER A 131 -7.39 -7.22 0.07
CA SER A 131 -8.17 -7.67 1.25
C SER A 131 -8.17 -6.62 2.38
N PRO A 132 -9.08 -6.75 3.37
CA PRO A 132 -10.12 -7.76 3.47
C PRO A 132 -11.38 -7.43 2.67
N PHE A 133 -11.81 -8.36 1.82
CA PHE A 133 -13.09 -8.30 1.12
C PHE A 133 -13.80 -9.65 1.15
N ARG A 134 -15.15 -9.63 1.09
CA ARG A 134 -15.97 -10.81 0.81
C ARG A 134 -16.37 -10.80 -0.66
N TYR A 135 -16.02 -11.83 -1.39
CA TYR A 135 -16.37 -11.98 -2.80
C TYR A 135 -17.78 -12.56 -2.97
N ALA A 136 -18.77 -11.91 -2.35
CA ALA A 136 -20.18 -12.24 -2.39
C ALA A 136 -21.02 -10.97 -2.26
N LYS A 137 -22.25 -10.97 -2.73
CA LYS A 137 -23.20 -9.86 -2.58
C LYS A 137 -23.63 -9.69 -1.13
N ASP A 138 -23.89 -10.80 -0.46
CA ASP A 138 -24.36 -10.84 0.93
C ASP A 138 -23.67 -12.01 1.68
N GLU A 139 -23.81 -12.06 3.00
CA GLU A 139 -23.28 -13.13 3.86
C GLU A 139 -23.80 -14.52 3.52
N LYS A 140 -25.02 -14.58 3.01
CA LYS A 140 -25.72 -15.81 2.65
C LYS A 140 -25.44 -16.27 1.22
N ASP A 141 -24.87 -15.40 0.40
CA ASP A 141 -24.58 -15.71 -1.00
C ASP A 141 -23.35 -16.58 -1.15
N SER A 142 -23.36 -17.43 -2.17
CA SER A 142 -22.16 -18.15 -2.62
C SER A 142 -21.12 -17.16 -3.12
N LEU A 143 -19.84 -17.49 -2.90
CA LEU A 143 -18.75 -16.69 -3.45
C LEU A 143 -18.76 -16.80 -4.98
N TRP A 144 -18.80 -15.66 -5.68
CA TRP A 144 -18.66 -15.63 -7.14
C TRP A 144 -17.22 -15.73 -7.62
N ARG A 145 -16.26 -15.67 -6.68
CA ARG A 145 -14.84 -15.78 -6.95
C ARG A 145 -14.17 -16.55 -5.82
N LYS A 146 -13.32 -17.50 -6.17
CA LYS A 146 -12.53 -18.29 -5.20
C LYS A 146 -11.12 -17.72 -4.99
N THR A 147 -10.62 -16.96 -5.96
CA THR A 147 -9.29 -16.37 -5.92
C THR A 147 -9.35 -14.90 -5.51
N ASP A 148 -8.32 -14.43 -4.82
CA ASP A 148 -8.16 -13.02 -4.50
C ASP A 148 -7.98 -12.16 -5.77
N ALA A 149 -8.35 -10.88 -5.72
CA ALA A 149 -8.18 -9.96 -6.85
C ALA A 149 -6.71 -9.69 -7.22
N ALA A 150 -5.75 -10.01 -6.34
CA ALA A 150 -4.32 -9.95 -6.63
C ALA A 150 -3.80 -11.21 -7.37
N GLY A 151 -4.58 -12.30 -7.45
CA GLY A 151 -4.20 -13.53 -8.14
C GLY A 151 -4.33 -14.79 -7.28
N ILE A 152 -3.84 -15.92 -7.84
CA ILE A 152 -3.86 -17.23 -7.19
C ILE A 152 -2.89 -17.23 -6.00
N SER A 153 -3.34 -17.75 -4.85
CA SER A 153 -2.52 -17.81 -3.63
C SER A 153 -1.43 -18.86 -3.73
N HIS A 154 -0.21 -18.46 -3.40
CA HIS A 154 0.94 -19.28 -3.07
C HIS A 154 1.39 -18.86 -1.67
N SER A 155 0.77 -19.39 -0.62
CA SER A 155 0.95 -18.99 0.78
C SER A 155 0.87 -20.19 1.73
N GLU A 156 1.38 -21.34 1.27
CA GLU A 156 1.33 -22.60 2.01
C GLU A 156 2.61 -22.85 2.81
N ILE A 157 3.77 -22.37 2.32
CA ILE A 157 5.07 -22.62 2.94
C ILE A 157 5.27 -21.62 4.09
N ARG A 158 5.57 -22.16 5.29
CA ARG A 158 5.78 -21.39 6.50
C ARG A 158 7.11 -21.75 7.15
N PHE A 159 7.67 -20.81 7.90
CA PHE A 159 8.81 -21.13 8.75
C PHE A 159 8.42 -22.18 9.79
N PRO A 160 9.28 -23.18 10.06
CA PRO A 160 9.04 -24.16 11.11
C PRO A 160 8.83 -23.49 12.48
N GLU A 161 7.95 -24.05 13.31
CA GLU A 161 7.62 -23.51 14.64
C GLU A 161 8.86 -23.31 15.54
N ASN A 162 9.87 -24.17 15.38
CA ASN A 162 11.13 -24.12 16.12
C ASN A 162 12.22 -23.29 15.40
N SER A 163 11.89 -22.59 14.32
CA SER A 163 12.83 -21.73 13.61
C SER A 163 13.17 -20.49 14.42
N LYS A 164 14.38 -19.95 14.18
CA LYS A 164 14.74 -18.60 14.65
C LYS A 164 14.13 -17.50 13.77
N LEU A 165 13.44 -17.86 12.71
CA LEU A 165 12.75 -16.97 11.78
C LEU A 165 11.23 -17.22 11.88
N PRO A 166 10.43 -16.18 11.79
CA PRO A 166 10.81 -14.77 11.73
C PRO A 166 11.40 -14.25 13.05
N PRO A 167 12.11 -13.10 13.05
CA PRO A 167 12.88 -12.64 14.21
C PRO A 167 12.01 -12.12 15.38
N THR A 168 10.74 -11.86 15.14
CA THR A 168 9.77 -11.35 16.12
C THR A 168 8.44 -12.06 16.03
N LYS A 169 7.66 -12.04 17.12
CA LYS A 169 6.30 -12.62 17.17
C LYS A 169 5.24 -11.77 16.44
N GLY A 170 5.57 -10.51 16.09
CA GLY A 170 4.68 -9.63 15.31
C GLY A 170 4.63 -10.01 13.84
N ILE A 171 5.75 -10.49 13.34
CA ILE A 171 5.95 -10.88 11.95
C ILE A 171 5.22 -12.20 11.65
N SER A 172 4.61 -12.27 10.45
CA SER A 172 3.98 -13.49 9.93
C SER A 172 4.99 -14.65 9.84
N ASP A 173 4.55 -15.86 10.19
CA ASP A 173 5.32 -17.09 9.99
C ASP A 173 5.39 -17.55 8.53
N LEU A 174 4.75 -16.84 7.61
CA LEU A 174 4.75 -17.16 6.19
C LEU A 174 6.14 -16.91 5.58
N ASP A 175 6.73 -17.94 4.96
CA ASP A 175 7.96 -17.77 4.19
C ASP A 175 7.63 -17.23 2.80
N TYR A 176 7.60 -15.90 2.67
CA TYR A 176 7.24 -15.24 1.43
C TYR A 176 8.18 -15.60 0.28
N PHE A 177 9.47 -15.72 0.57
CA PHE A 177 10.47 -16.08 -0.45
C PHE A 177 10.29 -17.52 -0.92
N ALA A 178 10.14 -18.48 -0.02
CA ALA A 178 9.96 -19.89 -0.42
C ALA A 178 8.67 -20.09 -1.23
N ASN A 179 7.59 -19.34 -0.92
CA ASN A 179 6.37 -19.37 -1.72
C ASN A 179 6.54 -18.74 -3.11
N PHE A 180 7.37 -17.69 -3.23
CA PHE A 180 7.74 -17.12 -4.52
C PHE A 180 8.60 -18.10 -5.35
N GLU A 181 9.59 -18.73 -4.74
CA GLU A 181 10.45 -19.75 -5.36
C GLU A 181 9.59 -20.91 -5.90
N TYR A 182 8.69 -21.44 -5.08
CA TYR A 182 7.73 -22.47 -5.51
C TYR A 182 6.85 -22.02 -6.69
N PHE A 183 6.39 -20.77 -6.68
CA PHE A 183 5.67 -20.20 -7.83
C PHE A 183 6.54 -20.22 -9.09
N MET A 184 7.79 -19.76 -8.99
CA MET A 184 8.73 -19.67 -10.11
C MET A 184 9.09 -21.05 -10.70
N GLU A 185 9.21 -22.07 -9.87
CA GLU A 185 9.44 -23.47 -10.33
C GLU A 185 8.30 -24.00 -11.22
N ASN A 186 7.09 -23.44 -11.06
CA ASN A 186 5.88 -23.83 -11.78
C ASN A 186 5.53 -22.89 -12.95
N VAL A 187 6.33 -21.83 -13.21
CA VAL A 187 6.18 -20.95 -14.38
C VAL A 187 6.87 -21.57 -15.58
N GLY A 188 6.17 -21.68 -16.70
CA GLY A 188 6.75 -22.15 -17.95
C GLY A 188 7.88 -21.22 -18.43
N LYS A 189 8.95 -21.77 -19.04
CA LYS A 189 10.12 -21.01 -19.49
C LYS A 189 9.78 -19.82 -20.41
N GLU A 190 8.76 -19.96 -21.23
CA GLU A 190 8.29 -18.93 -22.16
C GLU A 190 7.08 -18.14 -21.66
N GLU A 191 6.57 -18.47 -20.48
CA GLU A 191 5.37 -17.87 -19.91
C GLU A 191 5.76 -16.61 -19.10
N PRO A 192 5.27 -15.40 -19.45
CA PRO A 192 5.49 -14.23 -18.62
C PRO A 192 4.68 -14.34 -17.33
N PHE A 193 5.18 -13.77 -16.24
CA PHE A 193 4.48 -13.80 -14.98
C PHE A 193 4.18 -12.40 -14.43
N PHE A 194 3.12 -12.34 -13.64
CA PHE A 194 2.83 -11.28 -12.69
C PHE A 194 2.75 -11.90 -11.29
N PHE A 195 3.63 -11.48 -10.40
CA PHE A 195 3.62 -11.95 -9.03
C PHE A 195 3.42 -10.80 -8.04
N TRP A 196 2.39 -10.93 -7.21
CA TRP A 196 2.06 -9.98 -6.15
C TRP A 196 2.69 -10.46 -4.84
N TYR A 197 3.78 -9.84 -4.41
CA TYR A 197 4.32 -10.01 -3.08
C TYR A 197 3.63 -9.00 -2.14
N GLY A 198 2.63 -9.43 -1.39
CA GLY A 198 1.94 -8.63 -0.38
C GLY A 198 2.43 -9.00 1.01
N GLY A 199 3.43 -8.29 1.53
CA GLY A 199 3.82 -8.45 2.93
C GLY A 199 2.65 -8.11 3.86
N SER A 200 2.59 -8.76 5.01
CA SER A 200 1.71 -8.35 6.10
C SER A 200 2.37 -7.27 6.95
N GLU A 201 3.66 -7.13 6.82
CA GLU A 201 4.50 -6.17 7.52
C GLU A 201 4.58 -4.83 6.77
N PRO A 202 4.66 -3.73 7.48
CA PRO A 202 4.66 -3.53 8.93
C PRO A 202 3.26 -3.27 9.56
N HIS A 203 2.23 -4.06 9.24
CA HIS A 203 0.91 -3.96 9.89
C HIS A 203 0.99 -4.41 11.35
N ARG A 204 0.34 -3.65 12.26
CA ARG A 204 0.30 -4.02 13.68
C ARG A 204 -0.38 -5.39 13.90
N LYS A 205 0.00 -6.16 15.01
CA LYS A 205 0.74 -5.66 16.19
C LYS A 205 2.23 -6.01 16.10
N PHE A 206 3.11 -5.10 16.50
CA PHE A 206 4.54 -5.39 16.66
C PHE A 206 4.84 -6.06 17.99
N GLU A 207 5.91 -6.85 18.07
CA GLU A 207 6.44 -7.34 19.34
C GLU A 207 7.16 -6.19 20.07
N LYS A 208 6.56 -5.72 21.16
CA LYS A 208 7.13 -4.60 21.95
C LYS A 208 8.55 -4.89 22.43
N GLY A 209 9.49 -4.03 22.05
CA GLY A 209 10.89 -4.11 22.43
C GLY A 209 11.73 -5.06 21.58
N SER A 210 11.20 -5.56 20.45
CA SER A 210 11.95 -6.35 19.46
C SER A 210 13.20 -5.64 18.98
N TRP A 211 13.12 -4.31 18.82
CA TRP A 211 14.22 -3.44 18.42
C TRP A 211 15.51 -3.62 19.23
N LYS A 212 15.37 -3.93 20.55
CA LYS A 212 16.55 -4.15 21.43
C LYS A 212 17.35 -5.37 20.98
N ARG A 213 16.65 -6.48 20.66
CA ARG A 213 17.29 -7.70 20.16
C ARG A 213 17.94 -7.51 18.79
N MET A 214 17.35 -6.59 18.01
CA MET A 214 17.84 -6.26 16.66
C MET A 214 18.94 -5.20 16.67
N GLY A 215 19.42 -4.78 17.87
CA GLY A 215 20.53 -3.84 18.03
C GLY A 215 20.24 -2.42 17.55
N LYS A 216 18.96 -2.03 17.46
CA LYS A 216 18.56 -0.67 17.08
C LYS A 216 18.69 0.29 18.26
N LYS A 217 18.85 1.57 17.98
CA LYS A 217 19.14 2.61 18.96
C LYS A 217 18.06 3.69 18.96
N LEU A 218 17.66 4.13 20.16
CA LEU A 218 16.64 5.18 20.34
C LEU A 218 17.08 6.52 19.75
N GLU A 219 18.36 6.83 19.81
CA GLU A 219 18.95 8.07 19.29
C GLU A 219 18.88 8.21 17.77
N ASP A 220 18.77 7.11 17.03
CA ASP A 220 18.68 7.13 15.56
C ASP A 220 17.28 7.51 15.05
N VAL A 221 16.26 7.48 15.94
CA VAL A 221 14.87 7.71 15.55
C VAL A 221 14.58 9.18 15.32
N GLU A 222 14.04 9.50 14.16
CA GLU A 222 13.41 10.79 13.84
C GLU A 222 11.91 10.64 14.08
N VAL A 223 11.41 11.25 15.16
CA VAL A 223 9.99 11.19 15.53
C VAL A 223 9.22 12.24 14.72
N PRO A 224 8.15 11.86 14.00
CA PRO A 224 7.30 12.84 13.33
C PRO A 224 6.71 13.88 14.29
N ASP A 225 6.64 15.16 13.87
CA ASP A 225 6.25 16.27 14.74
C ASP A 225 4.82 16.20 15.29
N PHE A 226 3.96 15.36 14.70
CA PHE A 226 2.61 15.09 15.22
C PHE A 226 2.59 14.03 16.34
N LEU A 227 3.72 13.48 16.72
CA LEU A 227 3.88 12.52 17.82
C LEU A 227 4.79 13.11 18.92
N PRO A 228 4.54 12.84 20.20
CA PRO A 228 5.44 13.29 21.26
C PRO A 228 6.76 12.51 21.22
N ASP A 229 7.87 13.23 21.30
CA ASP A 229 9.20 12.61 21.33
C ASP A 229 9.50 12.07 22.72
N THR A 230 9.20 10.79 22.93
CA THR A 230 9.44 10.07 24.17
C THR A 230 10.09 8.71 23.89
N ARG A 231 10.64 8.11 24.95
CA ARG A 231 11.25 6.78 24.86
C ARG A 231 10.27 5.72 24.36
N GLU A 232 9.00 5.81 24.77
CA GLU A 232 7.92 4.89 24.40
C GLU A 232 7.64 4.97 22.90
N ILE A 233 7.51 6.18 22.37
CA ILE A 233 7.21 6.41 20.96
C ILE A 233 8.42 6.05 20.08
N ARG A 234 9.63 6.44 20.48
CA ARG A 234 10.86 6.02 19.79
C ARG A 234 10.98 4.49 19.74
N GLY A 235 10.65 3.79 20.86
CA GLY A 235 10.63 2.34 20.91
C GLY A 235 9.59 1.70 19.99
N ASP A 236 8.37 2.28 19.88
CA ASP A 236 7.31 1.82 19.00
C ASP A 236 7.68 2.01 17.50
N LEU A 237 8.34 3.14 17.18
CA LEU A 237 8.89 3.39 15.82
C LEU A 237 10.04 2.44 15.47
N LEU A 238 10.86 2.03 16.43
CA LEU A 238 11.92 1.05 16.19
C LEU A 238 11.36 -0.38 16.01
N ASP A 239 10.31 -0.76 16.75
CA ASP A 239 9.62 -2.03 16.53
C ASP A 239 8.98 -2.06 15.13
N TYR A 240 8.37 -0.96 14.69
CA TYR A 240 7.89 -0.77 13.33
C TYR A 240 9.00 -0.91 12.26
N ALA A 241 10.18 -0.36 12.53
CA ALA A 241 11.32 -0.46 11.63
C ALA A 241 11.80 -1.91 11.42
N VAL A 242 11.73 -2.75 12.46
CA VAL A 242 12.07 -4.19 12.36
C VAL A 242 11.15 -4.91 11.37
N GLU A 243 9.86 -4.57 11.37
CA GLU A 243 8.88 -5.16 10.46
C GLU A 243 9.12 -4.74 8.99
N ILE A 244 9.44 -3.45 8.74
CA ILE A 244 9.81 -2.96 7.40
C ILE A 244 11.04 -3.69 6.88
N GLU A 245 12.08 -3.81 7.72
CA GLU A 245 13.33 -4.47 7.34
C GLU A 245 13.12 -5.95 7.03
N TRP A 246 12.15 -6.62 7.68
CA TRP A 246 11.78 -7.98 7.34
C TRP A 246 11.13 -8.07 5.95
N PHE A 247 10.15 -7.21 5.66
CA PHE A 247 9.55 -7.12 4.32
C PHE A 247 10.63 -6.93 3.24
N ASP A 248 11.52 -5.98 3.46
CA ASP A 248 12.61 -5.67 2.52
C ASP A 248 13.58 -6.85 2.35
N GLN A 249 13.91 -7.57 3.42
CA GLN A 249 14.76 -8.76 3.34
C GLN A 249 14.15 -9.88 2.51
N GLN A 250 12.83 -10.10 2.60
CA GLN A 250 12.15 -11.09 1.76
C GLN A 250 12.19 -10.66 0.28
N LEU A 251 11.98 -9.37 0.01
CA LEU A 251 12.11 -8.81 -1.33
C LEU A 251 13.54 -8.96 -1.87
N LEU A 252 14.56 -8.71 -1.04
CA LEU A 252 15.96 -8.88 -1.44
C LEU A 252 16.25 -10.32 -1.86
N LYS A 253 15.73 -11.32 -1.15
CA LYS A 253 15.87 -12.73 -1.54
C LYS A 253 15.23 -13.01 -2.90
N MET A 254 14.05 -12.45 -3.18
CA MET A 254 13.38 -12.58 -4.48
C MET A 254 14.20 -11.95 -5.60
N LEU A 255 14.77 -10.76 -5.39
CA LEU A 255 15.66 -10.11 -6.36
C LEU A 255 16.90 -10.96 -6.66
N ASN A 256 17.55 -11.48 -5.62
CA ASN A 256 18.74 -12.33 -5.77
C ASN A 256 18.43 -13.63 -6.50
N TYR A 257 17.27 -14.24 -6.25
CA TYR A 257 16.80 -15.41 -6.97
C TYR A 257 16.58 -15.12 -8.47
N LEU A 258 15.88 -14.02 -8.79
CA LEU A 258 15.66 -13.60 -10.18
C LEU A 258 16.99 -13.30 -10.91
N GLU A 259 17.96 -12.73 -10.20
CA GLU A 259 19.30 -12.47 -10.74
C GLU A 259 20.05 -13.78 -11.01
N ALA A 260 20.08 -14.69 -10.03
CA ALA A 260 20.74 -15.99 -10.14
C ALA A 260 20.14 -16.87 -11.25
N THR A 261 18.84 -16.77 -11.50
CA THR A 261 18.16 -17.50 -12.58
C THR A 261 18.19 -16.75 -13.92
N GLY A 262 18.72 -15.52 -13.97
CA GLY A 262 18.81 -14.69 -15.17
C GLY A 262 17.47 -14.09 -15.62
N GLU A 263 16.47 -14.08 -14.77
CA GLU A 263 15.14 -13.52 -15.05
C GLU A 263 15.02 -12.03 -14.66
N LEU A 264 15.92 -11.50 -13.81
CA LEU A 264 15.85 -10.14 -13.27
C LEU A 264 15.85 -9.06 -14.37
N GLU A 265 16.64 -9.25 -15.42
CA GLU A 265 16.74 -8.29 -16.54
C GLU A 265 15.48 -8.27 -17.42
N ASN A 266 14.64 -9.31 -17.37
CA ASN A 266 13.32 -9.33 -18.03
C ASN A 266 12.16 -9.12 -17.06
N THR A 267 12.46 -8.74 -15.82
CA THR A 267 11.45 -8.51 -14.78
C THR A 267 11.37 -7.04 -14.42
N ILE A 268 10.17 -6.46 -14.55
CA ILE A 268 9.85 -5.16 -13.98
C ILE A 268 9.59 -5.38 -12.49
N VAL A 269 10.34 -4.69 -11.65
CA VAL A 269 10.13 -4.71 -10.20
C VAL A 269 9.51 -3.39 -9.77
N ILE A 270 8.35 -3.47 -9.15
CA ILE A 270 7.64 -2.33 -8.56
C ILE A 270 7.58 -2.58 -7.06
N VAL A 271 8.04 -1.65 -6.25
CA VAL A 271 7.93 -1.72 -4.79
C VAL A 271 7.25 -0.48 -4.23
N THR A 272 6.24 -0.68 -3.39
CA THR A 272 5.44 0.38 -2.74
C THR A 272 4.86 -0.11 -1.43
N SER A 273 4.05 0.74 -0.76
CA SER A 273 3.19 0.38 0.37
C SER A 273 1.74 0.69 0.04
N ASP A 274 0.77 0.06 0.70
CA ASP A 274 -0.64 0.28 0.39
C ASP A 274 -1.23 1.55 1.01
N ASN A 275 -0.69 2.00 2.13
CA ASN A 275 -0.97 3.27 2.81
C ASN A 275 0.12 3.55 3.83
N GLY A 276 0.05 4.71 4.47
CA GLY A 276 1.04 5.11 5.46
C GLY A 276 0.92 4.41 6.82
N MET A 277 1.88 4.68 7.69
CA MET A 277 2.15 4.02 8.96
C MET A 277 0.95 3.90 9.91
N ALA A 278 0.83 2.76 10.62
CA ALA A 278 -0.23 2.48 11.58
C ALA A 278 0.00 3.18 12.94
N PHE A 279 0.06 4.51 12.91
CA PHE A 279 0.23 5.38 14.09
C PHE A 279 -0.89 6.41 14.16
N PRO A 280 -1.14 7.00 15.36
CA PRO A 280 -2.11 8.09 15.50
C PRO A 280 -1.86 9.18 14.46
N ARG A 281 -2.91 9.75 13.88
CA ARG A 281 -2.89 10.80 12.84
C ARG A 281 -2.35 10.37 11.45
N ALA A 282 -1.80 9.18 11.28
CA ALA A 282 -1.31 8.68 9.99
C ALA A 282 -2.35 7.76 9.31
N LYS A 283 -2.29 6.44 9.50
CA LYS A 283 -3.29 5.51 8.94
C LYS A 283 -4.72 5.96 9.22
N ALA A 284 -5.62 5.73 8.28
CA ALA A 284 -7.00 6.19 8.32
C ALA A 284 -7.17 7.72 8.36
N ASN A 285 -6.18 8.49 7.92
CA ASN A 285 -6.27 9.93 7.71
C ASN A 285 -5.60 10.32 6.39
N SER A 286 -6.20 11.27 5.66
CA SER A 286 -5.69 11.74 4.36
C SER A 286 -4.61 12.81 4.52
N TYR A 287 -3.73 12.69 5.53
CA TYR A 287 -2.53 13.52 5.69
C TYR A 287 -1.33 12.86 5.00
N GLU A 288 -0.24 13.59 4.83
CA GLU A 288 1.00 13.12 4.22
C GLU A 288 1.43 11.74 4.75
N TYR A 289 1.60 11.59 6.06
CA TYR A 289 2.02 10.33 6.67
C TYR A 289 1.02 9.17 6.53
N GLY A 290 -0.24 9.47 6.17
CA GLY A 290 -1.27 8.45 5.94
C GLY A 290 -1.46 8.07 4.47
N ALA A 291 -1.19 8.99 3.56
CA ALA A 291 -1.50 8.87 2.14
C ALA A 291 -0.26 8.79 1.24
N HIS A 292 0.85 9.44 1.60
CA HIS A 292 2.08 9.45 0.83
C HIS A 292 2.89 8.18 1.12
N VAL A 293 3.18 7.40 0.08
CA VAL A 293 3.80 6.08 0.18
C VAL A 293 5.08 5.99 -0.66
N PRO A 294 6.05 5.14 -0.27
CA PRO A 294 7.25 4.93 -1.07
C PRO A 294 6.90 4.28 -2.40
N LEU A 295 7.60 4.67 -3.46
CA LEU A 295 7.52 4.00 -4.77
C LEU A 295 8.90 3.98 -5.43
N ALA A 296 9.33 2.78 -5.82
CA ALA A 296 10.47 2.62 -6.74
C ALA A 296 10.12 1.59 -7.83
N VAL A 297 10.62 1.83 -9.05
CA VAL A 297 10.39 0.96 -10.21
C VAL A 297 11.70 0.68 -10.93
N ARG A 298 12.01 -0.60 -11.12
CA ARG A 298 13.24 -1.06 -11.82
C ARG A 298 12.88 -1.84 -13.08
N TYR A 299 13.40 -1.44 -14.20
CA TYR A 299 13.50 -2.20 -15.45
C TYR A 299 14.55 -1.60 -16.36
N PRO A 300 15.87 -1.76 -16.08
CA PRO A 300 16.96 -1.04 -16.75
C PRO A 300 17.03 -1.32 -18.25
N LYS A 301 16.47 -2.43 -18.71
CA LYS A 301 16.40 -2.77 -20.14
C LYS A 301 15.61 -1.77 -20.98
N LYS A 302 14.60 -1.10 -20.41
CA LYS A 302 13.71 -0.18 -21.15
C LYS A 302 13.41 1.13 -20.42
N PHE A 303 13.63 1.21 -19.11
CA PHE A 303 13.41 2.40 -18.31
C PHE A 303 14.74 3.09 -17.98
N GLY A 304 14.69 4.34 -17.59
CA GLY A 304 15.86 5.05 -17.06
C GLY A 304 16.40 4.40 -15.78
N THR A 305 17.62 4.70 -15.45
CA THR A 305 18.28 4.24 -14.22
C THR A 305 18.74 5.42 -13.40
N SER A 306 18.78 5.26 -12.06
CA SER A 306 19.25 6.28 -11.11
C SER A 306 18.52 7.62 -11.24
N ARG A 307 17.21 7.60 -11.56
CA ARG A 307 16.40 8.80 -11.75
C ARG A 307 15.51 9.07 -10.54
N LYS A 308 15.40 10.34 -10.18
CA LYS A 308 14.43 10.87 -9.24
C LYS A 308 13.27 11.47 -10.02
N VAL A 309 12.04 11.05 -9.71
CA VAL A 309 10.81 11.43 -10.40
C VAL A 309 9.90 12.19 -9.44
N ASP A 310 9.57 13.43 -9.79
CA ASP A 310 8.71 14.30 -8.98
C ASP A 310 7.27 14.41 -9.54
N ASP A 311 6.98 13.69 -10.64
CA ASP A 311 5.62 13.58 -11.18
C ASP A 311 4.67 12.93 -10.16
N LEU A 312 3.50 13.51 -9.99
CA LEU A 312 2.45 12.99 -9.12
C LEU A 312 1.85 11.71 -9.70
N VAL A 313 1.91 10.63 -8.93
CA VAL A 313 1.36 9.32 -9.27
C VAL A 313 0.37 8.88 -8.20
N GLY A 314 -0.83 8.52 -8.61
CA GLY A 314 -1.85 7.94 -7.73
C GLY A 314 -2.00 6.43 -7.97
N PHE A 315 -2.55 5.73 -7.01
CA PHE A 315 -2.74 4.27 -7.12
C PHE A 315 -3.68 3.83 -8.23
N ILE A 316 -4.58 4.71 -8.68
CA ILE A 316 -5.43 4.46 -9.83
C ILE A 316 -4.63 4.35 -11.14
N ASP A 317 -3.38 4.84 -11.16
CA ASP A 317 -2.52 4.87 -12.34
C ASP A 317 -1.79 3.54 -12.59
N PHE A 318 -1.75 2.64 -11.59
CA PHE A 318 -1.04 1.36 -11.71
C PHE A 318 -1.70 0.42 -12.71
N ALA A 319 -3.04 0.26 -12.66
CA ALA A 319 -3.75 -0.62 -13.58
C ALA A 319 -3.50 -0.25 -15.06
N PRO A 320 -3.74 1.00 -15.51
CA PRO A 320 -3.49 1.37 -16.90
C PRO A 320 -2.02 1.25 -17.28
N THR A 321 -1.08 1.52 -16.36
CA THR A 321 0.36 1.37 -16.62
C THR A 321 0.75 -0.09 -16.83
N VAL A 322 0.31 -0.99 -15.96
CA VAL A 322 0.58 -2.44 -16.10
C VAL A 322 -0.05 -2.98 -17.38
N LEU A 323 -1.29 -2.61 -17.69
CA LEU A 323 -1.98 -3.03 -18.92
C LEU A 323 -1.25 -2.55 -20.18
N GLU A 324 -0.75 -1.31 -20.17
CA GLU A 324 0.02 -0.76 -21.30
C GLU A 324 1.39 -1.44 -21.46
N ILE A 325 2.14 -1.64 -20.36
CA ILE A 325 3.42 -2.34 -20.35
C ILE A 325 3.30 -3.76 -20.92
N THR A 326 2.22 -4.45 -20.57
CA THR A 326 1.98 -5.84 -20.96
C THR A 326 1.23 -5.98 -22.27
N GLU A 327 0.93 -4.87 -22.94
CA GLU A 327 0.12 -4.82 -24.16
C GLU A 327 -1.23 -5.54 -24.00
N THR A 328 -1.79 -5.51 -22.78
CA THR A 328 -3.05 -6.15 -22.42
C THR A 328 -4.20 -5.17 -22.64
N LYS A 329 -5.08 -5.48 -23.58
CA LYS A 329 -6.31 -4.70 -23.79
C LYS A 329 -7.40 -5.21 -22.85
N PRO A 330 -7.85 -4.40 -21.88
CA PRO A 330 -8.90 -4.83 -20.95
C PRO A 330 -10.23 -5.03 -21.70
N LYS A 331 -10.88 -6.17 -21.45
CA LYS A 331 -12.16 -6.53 -22.10
C LYS A 331 -13.34 -6.51 -21.12
N LYS A 332 -13.06 -6.76 -19.85
CA LYS A 332 -14.10 -6.94 -18.80
C LYS A 332 -14.02 -5.89 -17.70
N MET A 333 -12.94 -5.11 -17.64
CA MET A 333 -12.82 -4.03 -16.67
C MET A 333 -13.82 -2.92 -16.95
N LEU A 334 -14.34 -2.29 -15.92
CA LEU A 334 -15.07 -1.03 -16.05
C LEU A 334 -14.10 0.08 -16.52
N PRO A 335 -14.60 1.20 -17.06
CA PRO A 335 -13.76 2.30 -17.50
C PRO A 335 -12.77 2.71 -16.42
N ILE A 336 -11.50 2.75 -16.77
CA ILE A 336 -10.38 3.15 -15.89
C ILE A 336 -10.36 4.68 -15.83
N THR A 337 -10.16 5.23 -14.63
CA THR A 337 -10.01 6.67 -14.41
C THR A 337 -8.54 7.10 -14.41
N GLY A 338 -7.66 6.24 -13.89
CA GLY A 338 -6.23 6.50 -13.82
C GLY A 338 -5.57 6.68 -15.18
N LYS A 339 -4.44 7.37 -15.21
CA LYS A 339 -3.62 7.62 -16.39
C LYS A 339 -2.34 6.79 -16.30
N SER A 340 -1.97 6.09 -17.36
CA SER A 340 -0.68 5.39 -17.41
C SER A 340 0.47 6.37 -17.24
N PHE A 341 1.47 5.98 -16.45
CA PHE A 341 2.72 6.71 -16.30
C PHE A 341 3.90 6.03 -17.03
N LEU A 342 3.60 5.21 -18.04
CA LEU A 342 4.64 4.54 -18.84
C LEU A 342 5.54 5.54 -19.60
N ASN A 343 5.02 6.71 -19.99
CA ASN A 343 5.78 7.81 -20.57
C ASN A 343 6.89 8.27 -19.59
N ILE A 344 6.56 8.42 -18.30
CA ILE A 344 7.49 8.80 -17.24
C ILE A 344 8.56 7.71 -17.05
N LEU A 345 8.16 6.45 -17.01
CA LEU A 345 9.09 5.31 -16.88
C LEU A 345 10.10 5.24 -18.02
N LYS A 346 9.68 5.57 -19.25
CA LYS A 346 10.52 5.55 -20.46
C LYS A 346 11.33 6.82 -20.69
N SER A 347 10.98 7.92 -20.03
CA SER A 347 11.71 9.19 -20.17
C SER A 347 13.15 9.05 -19.68
N LYS A 348 14.02 9.91 -20.17
CA LYS A 348 15.40 10.07 -19.71
C LYS A 348 15.59 11.34 -18.86
N GLU A 349 14.52 12.12 -18.71
CA GLU A 349 14.53 13.36 -17.97
C GLU A 349 14.40 13.09 -16.49
N ASP A 350 15.22 13.75 -15.68
CA ASP A 350 15.08 13.76 -14.22
C ASP A 350 13.96 14.69 -13.78
N ARG A 351 13.43 14.43 -12.60
CA ARG A 351 12.42 15.23 -11.91
C ARG A 351 11.07 15.16 -12.61
N LEU A 352 10.62 16.24 -13.21
CA LEU A 352 9.29 16.36 -13.78
C LEU A 352 9.31 16.01 -15.27
N THR A 353 8.51 15.03 -15.67
CA THR A 353 8.40 14.55 -17.06
C THR A 353 7.05 14.92 -17.68
N ASP A 354 5.96 14.79 -16.94
CA ASP A 354 4.57 14.97 -17.40
C ASP A 354 3.87 16.08 -16.63
N THR A 355 3.97 17.30 -17.13
CA THR A 355 3.37 18.49 -16.51
C THR A 355 1.84 18.46 -16.43
N SER A 356 1.17 17.49 -17.08
CA SER A 356 -0.29 17.31 -16.95
C SER A 356 -0.70 16.58 -15.66
N ARG A 357 0.27 16.11 -14.86
CA ARG A 357 0.05 15.43 -13.59
C ARG A 357 0.23 16.41 -12.42
N GLU A 358 -0.66 17.39 -12.38
CA GLU A 358 -0.60 18.46 -11.37
C GLU A 358 -1.16 18.02 -10.01
N TYR A 359 -2.03 16.98 -9.99
CA TYR A 359 -2.76 16.59 -8.79
C TYR A 359 -2.86 15.08 -8.62
N SER A 360 -2.87 14.65 -7.35
CA SER A 360 -3.28 13.31 -6.93
C SER A 360 -4.46 13.39 -5.95
N PHE A 361 -5.37 12.42 -6.00
CA PHE A 361 -6.61 12.43 -5.22
C PHE A 361 -6.68 11.24 -4.29
N VAL A 362 -7.01 11.51 -3.04
CA VAL A 362 -7.10 10.52 -1.97
C VAL A 362 -8.47 10.63 -1.29
N GLY A 363 -8.98 9.54 -0.76
CA GLY A 363 -10.21 9.63 0.00
C GLY A 363 -10.38 8.50 1.00
N ARG A 364 -11.27 8.70 1.93
CA ARG A 364 -11.60 7.79 2.99
C ARG A 364 -13.09 7.69 3.20
N GLU A 365 -13.57 6.51 3.51
CA GLU A 365 -14.91 6.26 4.04
C GLU A 365 -14.81 5.58 5.41
N ARG A 366 -15.44 4.43 5.61
CA ARG A 366 -15.30 3.64 6.83
C ARG A 366 -14.01 2.84 6.79
N HIS A 367 -13.15 3.05 7.81
CA HIS A 367 -11.95 2.24 8.03
C HIS A 367 -12.26 1.03 8.90
N SER A 368 -12.73 1.25 10.12
CA SER A 368 -13.12 0.16 11.02
C SER A 368 -14.54 0.36 11.58
N SER A 369 -15.01 -0.55 12.44
CA SER A 369 -16.24 -0.34 13.22
C SER A 369 -15.89 0.55 14.40
N SER A 370 -16.08 1.87 14.26
CA SER A 370 -15.55 2.86 15.20
C SER A 370 -16.54 3.93 15.62
N ARG A 371 -17.80 3.87 15.11
CA ARG A 371 -18.83 4.88 15.39
C ARG A 371 -20.21 4.25 15.46
N TYR A 372 -21.14 4.99 16.05
CA TYR A 372 -22.56 4.61 16.10
C TYR A 372 -23.06 4.14 14.73
N LYS A 373 -23.85 3.07 14.71
CA LYS A 373 -24.36 2.43 13.49
C LYS A 373 -23.28 2.12 12.43
N ASN A 374 -22.03 1.95 12.85
CA ASN A 374 -20.91 1.65 11.97
C ASN A 374 -20.63 2.73 10.90
N LEU A 375 -20.95 3.98 11.20
CA LEU A 375 -20.75 5.13 10.31
C LEU A 375 -19.26 5.34 9.98
N GLY A 376 -18.99 5.78 8.74
CA GLY A 376 -17.67 6.18 8.29
C GLY A 376 -17.27 7.58 8.74
N TYR A 377 -16.01 7.94 8.45
CA TYR A 377 -15.53 9.33 8.49
C TYR A 377 -15.06 9.71 7.09
N PRO A 378 -15.97 10.26 6.26
CA PRO A 378 -15.64 10.53 4.86
C PRO A 378 -14.70 11.71 4.73
N GLN A 379 -13.59 11.49 4.04
CA GLN A 379 -12.64 12.51 3.61
C GLN A 379 -12.44 12.45 2.09
N ARG A 380 -12.18 13.60 1.48
CA ARG A 380 -11.64 13.73 0.14
C ARG A 380 -10.46 14.68 0.21
N ALA A 381 -9.38 14.36 -0.45
CA ALA A 381 -8.18 15.18 -0.45
C ALA A 381 -7.61 15.30 -1.86
N ILE A 382 -6.96 16.42 -2.10
CA ILE A 382 -6.18 16.71 -3.29
C ILE A 382 -4.77 17.12 -2.84
N PHE A 383 -3.79 16.55 -3.51
CA PHE A 383 -2.38 16.85 -3.33
C PHE A 383 -1.82 17.45 -4.61
N SER A 384 -1.14 18.58 -4.49
CA SER A 384 -0.18 19.07 -5.47
C SER A 384 1.24 18.77 -4.98
N ASN A 385 2.27 19.25 -5.66
CA ASN A 385 3.64 19.11 -5.16
C ASN A 385 3.89 19.93 -3.88
N ASP A 386 3.15 21.04 -3.68
CA ASP A 386 3.42 21.99 -2.61
C ASP A 386 2.32 22.00 -1.52
N TYR A 387 1.09 21.60 -1.88
CA TYR A 387 -0.06 21.75 -0.99
C TYR A 387 -0.92 20.50 -0.93
N ALA A 388 -1.50 20.28 0.26
CA ALA A 388 -2.55 19.29 0.50
C ALA A 388 -3.81 19.99 1.00
N LEU A 389 -4.95 19.80 0.30
CA LEU A 389 -6.25 20.22 0.78
C LEU A 389 -7.10 19.00 1.12
N ILE A 390 -7.68 18.99 2.33
CA ILE A 390 -8.51 17.91 2.85
C ILE A 390 -9.90 18.45 3.16
N TRP A 391 -10.92 17.83 2.59
CA TRP A 391 -12.31 18.08 2.90
C TRP A 391 -12.86 16.98 3.83
N ASN A 392 -13.13 17.33 5.08
CA ASN A 392 -13.80 16.49 6.07
C ASN A 392 -15.31 16.64 5.88
N MET A 393 -15.95 15.75 5.11
CA MET A 393 -17.35 15.89 4.71
C MET A 393 -18.36 15.71 5.87
N LYS A 394 -17.90 15.21 7.00
CA LYS A 394 -18.70 15.03 8.24
C LYS A 394 -17.88 15.44 9.46
N PRO A 395 -17.50 16.73 9.59
CA PRO A 395 -16.55 17.22 10.60
C PRO A 395 -17.05 17.06 12.04
N LYS A 396 -18.37 16.94 12.26
CA LYS A 396 -18.95 16.68 13.58
C LYS A 396 -18.67 15.26 14.10
N ARG A 397 -18.36 14.29 13.23
CA ARG A 397 -17.97 12.93 13.64
C ARG A 397 -16.55 12.92 14.19
N TRP A 398 -16.24 11.94 15.03
CA TRP A 398 -14.89 11.75 15.57
C TRP A 398 -13.99 11.09 14.52
N PRO A 399 -12.88 11.70 14.10
CA PRO A 399 -12.05 11.19 13.01
C PRO A 399 -11.34 9.89 13.37
N ALA A 400 -10.91 9.74 14.62
CA ALA A 400 -10.24 8.55 15.14
C ALA A 400 -11.18 7.43 15.63
N GLY A 401 -12.50 7.63 15.47
CA GLY A 401 -13.53 6.81 16.09
C GLY A 401 -14.09 7.43 17.37
N ALA A 402 -15.20 6.92 17.85
CA ALA A 402 -15.86 7.44 19.03
C ALA A 402 -14.97 7.36 20.29
N PRO A 403 -15.05 8.35 21.18
CA PRO A 403 -14.24 8.40 22.41
C PRO A 403 -14.69 7.42 23.47
N GLN A 404 -15.79 6.68 23.22
CA GLN A 404 -16.42 5.76 24.16
C GLN A 404 -17.21 4.72 23.40
N LYS A 405 -17.25 3.48 23.88
CA LYS A 405 -18.06 2.39 23.33
C LYS A 405 -18.65 1.52 24.44
N TYR A 406 -19.58 0.66 24.07
CA TYR A 406 -20.08 -0.39 24.95
C TYR A 406 -19.05 -1.54 25.08
N ASP A 407 -19.07 -2.22 26.21
CA ASP A 407 -18.26 -3.42 26.41
C ASP A 407 -18.63 -4.49 25.38
N SER A 408 -17.65 -5.26 24.92
CA SER A 408 -17.86 -6.23 23.83
C SER A 408 -18.48 -7.55 24.30
N LYS A 409 -18.47 -7.81 25.62
CA LYS A 409 -19.08 -9.00 26.23
C LYS A 409 -20.45 -8.67 26.80
N ASP A 410 -20.61 -7.46 27.35
CA ASP A 410 -21.86 -6.96 27.90
C ASP A 410 -22.18 -5.56 27.33
N THR A 411 -23.04 -5.53 26.33
CA THR A 411 -23.40 -4.30 25.61
C THR A 411 -24.33 -3.37 26.41
N THR A 412 -24.67 -3.71 27.66
CA THR A 412 -25.35 -2.80 28.59
C THR A 412 -24.37 -1.91 29.35
N ILE A 413 -23.09 -2.29 29.39
CA ILE A 413 -22.03 -1.56 30.07
C ILE A 413 -21.37 -0.59 29.09
N LEU A 414 -21.46 0.72 29.40
CA LEU A 414 -20.72 1.74 28.69
C LEU A 414 -19.32 1.87 29.31
N LEU A 415 -18.27 1.64 28.53
CA LEU A 415 -16.89 1.77 28.99
C LEU A 415 -16.54 3.23 29.33
N PRO A 416 -15.52 3.48 30.15
CA PRO A 416 -15.13 4.83 30.50
C PRO A 416 -14.79 5.72 29.30
N LEU A 417 -14.95 7.03 29.46
CA LEU A 417 -14.58 8.02 28.46
C LEU A 417 -13.08 7.91 28.14
N TYR A 418 -12.73 7.99 26.85
CA TYR A 418 -11.39 7.78 26.32
C TYR A 418 -10.82 6.38 26.60
N GLY A 419 -11.63 5.47 27.16
CA GLY A 419 -11.18 4.14 27.58
C GLY A 419 -10.25 4.14 28.77
N LEU A 420 -10.26 5.15 29.62
CA LEU A 420 -9.43 5.25 30.81
C LEU A 420 -10.16 4.65 32.03
N ASP A 421 -9.54 3.66 32.67
CA ASP A 421 -10.06 3.11 33.92
C ASP A 421 -9.90 4.09 35.11
N GLU A 422 -10.35 3.68 36.28
CA GLU A 422 -10.31 4.51 37.51
C GLU A 422 -8.87 4.90 37.94
N THR A 423 -7.88 4.15 37.48
CA THR A 423 -6.44 4.43 37.74
C THR A 423 -5.82 5.30 36.65
N GLY A 424 -6.57 5.68 35.63
CA GLY A 424 -6.10 6.45 34.47
C GLY A 424 -5.33 5.60 33.44
N LYS A 425 -5.50 4.27 33.48
CA LYS A 425 -4.90 3.37 32.48
C LYS A 425 -5.84 3.09 31.32
N TYR A 426 -5.28 3.05 30.11
CA TYR A 426 -6.04 2.78 28.89
C TYR A 426 -6.43 1.31 28.80
N ILE A 427 -7.73 1.07 28.65
CA ILE A 427 -8.30 -0.24 28.37
C ILE A 427 -8.16 -0.50 26.86
N PRO A 428 -7.43 -1.53 26.43
CA PRO A 428 -7.28 -1.82 25.00
C PRO A 428 -8.60 -1.92 24.26
N ASP A 429 -8.65 -1.36 23.04
CA ASP A 429 -9.82 -1.35 22.17
C ASP A 429 -11.06 -0.61 22.76
N ALA A 430 -10.93 0.19 23.81
CA ALA A 430 -12.05 0.84 24.47
C ALA A 430 -12.51 2.15 23.80
N ALA A 431 -11.62 2.87 23.13
CA ALA A 431 -11.93 4.14 22.48
C ALA A 431 -11.07 4.33 21.21
N PHE A 432 -11.48 5.26 20.35
CA PHE A 432 -10.75 5.70 19.16
C PHE A 432 -10.26 4.54 18.27
N THR A 433 -11.17 3.63 17.94
CA THR A 433 -10.86 2.33 17.35
C THR A 433 -10.57 2.37 15.84
N ASP A 434 -10.50 3.53 15.20
CA ASP A 434 -9.89 3.70 13.87
C ASP A 434 -8.35 3.79 13.95
N ILE A 435 -7.80 4.01 15.16
CA ILE A 435 -6.37 3.90 15.44
C ILE A 435 -6.12 2.53 16.06
N ASP A 436 -5.21 1.76 15.47
CA ASP A 436 -4.79 0.47 16.01
C ASP A 436 -4.19 0.64 17.41
N ASP A 437 -4.49 -0.30 18.33
CA ASP A 437 -3.91 -0.27 19.66
C ASP A 437 -2.40 -0.45 19.61
N CYS A 438 -1.70 0.51 20.19
CA CYS A 438 -0.25 0.58 20.18
C CYS A 438 0.30 1.36 21.39
N PRO A 439 1.59 1.18 21.74
CA PRO A 439 2.23 1.95 22.79
C PRO A 439 2.05 3.46 22.64
N THR A 440 2.19 3.98 21.43
CA THR A 440 2.03 5.41 21.10
C THR A 440 0.63 5.92 21.42
N LYS A 441 -0.43 5.22 20.97
CA LYS A 441 -1.83 5.58 21.28
C LYS A 441 -2.08 5.57 22.78
N THR A 442 -1.67 4.49 23.44
CA THR A 442 -1.81 4.32 24.89
C THR A 442 -1.15 5.49 25.65
N TYR A 443 0.10 5.81 25.28
CA TYR A 443 0.83 6.90 25.93
C TYR A 443 0.13 8.24 25.77
N ILE A 444 -0.33 8.58 24.58
CA ILE A 444 -1.02 9.85 24.32
C ILE A 444 -2.34 9.93 25.12
N ILE A 445 -3.12 8.85 25.15
CA ILE A 445 -4.39 8.83 25.90
C ILE A 445 -4.17 8.92 27.41
N GLU A 446 -3.27 8.12 27.97
CA GLU A 446 -3.00 8.12 29.42
C GLU A 446 -2.44 9.46 29.93
N ASN A 447 -1.73 10.21 29.07
CA ASN A 447 -1.10 11.47 29.43
C ASN A 447 -1.82 12.71 28.88
N HIS A 448 -3.05 12.59 28.37
CA HIS A 448 -3.77 13.67 27.66
C HIS A 448 -3.97 14.95 28.48
N LYS A 449 -3.94 14.88 29.82
CA LYS A 449 -4.04 16.02 30.75
C LYS A 449 -2.71 16.73 30.99
N ASN A 450 -1.60 16.17 30.53
CA ASN A 450 -0.29 16.81 30.65
C ASN A 450 -0.15 17.86 29.54
N ASP A 451 0.16 19.09 29.88
CA ASP A 451 0.28 20.21 28.96
C ASP A 451 1.23 19.93 27.80
N SER A 452 2.32 19.18 28.04
CA SER A 452 3.27 18.79 26.99
C SER A 452 2.71 17.75 26.00
N ILE A 453 1.63 17.02 26.37
CA ILE A 453 1.02 15.94 25.57
C ILE A 453 -0.36 16.33 25.02
N ALA A 454 -1.06 17.25 25.65
CA ALA A 454 -2.42 17.65 25.30
C ALA A 454 -2.57 18.00 23.81
N ARG A 455 -1.60 18.72 23.21
CA ARG A 455 -1.61 19.04 21.77
C ARG A 455 -1.61 17.78 20.90
N TYR A 456 -0.87 16.75 21.26
CA TYR A 456 -0.79 15.50 20.50
C TYR A 456 -2.07 14.67 20.61
N PHE A 457 -2.74 14.76 21.79
CA PHE A 457 -4.06 14.17 21.96
C PHE A 457 -5.08 14.82 21.01
N GLU A 458 -5.10 16.15 20.93
CA GLU A 458 -5.98 16.88 20.00
C GLU A 458 -5.62 16.58 18.53
N LEU A 459 -4.36 16.56 18.16
CA LEU A 459 -3.90 16.20 16.83
C LEU A 459 -4.33 14.79 16.41
N ALA A 460 -4.27 13.82 17.32
CA ALA A 460 -4.59 12.42 17.06
C ALA A 460 -6.10 12.14 17.06
N HIS A 461 -6.85 12.73 18.00
CA HIS A 461 -8.23 12.33 18.33
C HIS A 461 -9.26 13.45 18.14
N GLY A 462 -8.87 14.72 18.24
CA GLY A 462 -9.75 15.88 18.19
C GLY A 462 -10.55 15.97 16.89
N LYS A 463 -11.70 16.65 16.95
CA LYS A 463 -12.53 16.93 15.78
C LYS A 463 -11.79 17.84 14.80
N ARG A 464 -12.11 17.75 13.52
CA ARG A 464 -11.46 18.49 12.44
C ARG A 464 -12.33 19.64 11.93
N SER A 465 -11.69 20.67 11.37
CA SER A 465 -12.36 21.65 10.52
C SER A 465 -12.94 20.96 9.27
N GLU A 466 -13.96 21.55 8.66
CA GLU A 466 -14.53 21.03 7.41
C GLU A 466 -13.47 21.01 6.31
N PHE A 467 -12.70 22.09 6.18
CA PHE A 467 -11.59 22.20 5.24
C PHE A 467 -10.28 22.39 5.99
N GLU A 468 -9.25 21.71 5.51
CA GLU A 468 -7.89 21.86 6.01
C GLU A 468 -6.96 22.02 4.80
N LEU A 469 -6.07 23.01 4.85
CA LEU A 469 -5.03 23.27 3.83
C LEU A 469 -3.68 23.28 4.50
N TYR A 470 -2.72 22.59 3.90
CA TYR A 470 -1.34 22.49 4.41
C TYR A 470 -0.33 22.80 3.30
N ASP A 471 0.69 23.58 3.62
CA ASP A 471 1.90 23.74 2.83
C ASP A 471 2.83 22.55 3.16
N ILE A 472 2.79 21.50 2.34
CA ILE A 472 3.46 20.23 2.66
C ILE A 472 4.97 20.28 2.44
N GLU A 473 5.49 21.28 1.74
CA GLU A 473 6.92 21.53 1.64
C GLU A 473 7.48 22.02 2.99
N LYS A 474 6.74 22.91 3.68
CA LYS A 474 7.14 23.49 4.97
C LYS A 474 6.62 22.72 6.18
N ASP A 475 5.49 22.05 6.04
CA ASP A 475 4.77 21.33 7.10
C ASP A 475 4.35 19.94 6.63
N ALA A 476 5.30 19.07 6.35
CA ALA A 476 5.06 17.67 5.97
C ALA A 476 4.28 16.87 7.03
N SER A 477 4.27 17.35 8.28
CA SER A 477 3.50 16.77 9.38
C SER A 477 2.04 17.24 9.43
N CYS A 478 1.64 18.17 8.56
CA CYS A 478 0.29 18.75 8.47
C CYS A 478 -0.22 19.26 9.83
N LEU A 479 0.55 20.09 10.52
CA LEU A 479 0.24 20.59 11.86
C LEU A 479 -0.57 21.88 11.86
N ILE A 480 -0.33 22.75 10.87
CA ILE A 480 -0.86 24.09 10.82
C ILE A 480 -1.86 24.20 9.66
N ASN A 481 -3.16 24.15 9.99
CA ASN A 481 -4.19 24.41 9.00
C ASN A 481 -4.20 25.88 8.59
N ILE A 482 -3.86 26.17 7.32
CA ILE A 482 -3.78 27.51 6.76
C ILE A 482 -4.99 27.87 5.89
N PHE A 483 -6.08 27.05 5.88
CA PHE A 483 -7.24 27.26 5.00
C PHE A 483 -7.93 28.61 5.23
N ASP A 484 -8.02 29.07 6.46
CA ASP A 484 -8.64 30.34 6.82
C ASP A 484 -7.66 31.55 6.78
N ASN A 485 -6.38 31.31 6.46
CA ASN A 485 -5.40 32.37 6.33
C ASN A 485 -5.61 33.14 4.99
N PRO A 486 -5.84 34.46 5.00
CA PRO A 486 -6.09 35.24 3.80
C PRO A 486 -5.00 35.12 2.72
N ASP A 487 -3.75 34.93 3.11
CA ASP A 487 -2.61 34.83 2.19
C ASP A 487 -2.65 33.56 1.32
N TYR A 488 -3.39 32.54 1.75
CA TYR A 488 -3.53 31.24 1.05
C TYR A 488 -4.93 30.99 0.49
N ARG A 489 -5.83 32.00 0.56
CA ARG A 489 -7.23 31.87 0.13
C ARG A 489 -7.36 31.43 -1.32
N GLU A 490 -6.64 32.07 -2.23
CA GLU A 490 -6.69 31.76 -3.66
C GLU A 490 -6.30 30.30 -3.94
N ILE A 491 -5.24 29.82 -3.30
CA ILE A 491 -4.77 28.44 -3.42
C ILE A 491 -5.82 27.46 -2.87
N GLY A 492 -6.39 27.76 -1.71
CA GLY A 492 -7.43 26.93 -1.09
C GLY A 492 -8.68 26.82 -1.96
N GLU A 493 -9.16 27.94 -2.52
CA GLU A 493 -10.33 27.98 -3.41
C GLU A 493 -10.06 27.26 -4.75
N GLN A 494 -8.87 27.41 -5.32
CA GLN A 494 -8.45 26.70 -6.53
C GLN A 494 -8.44 25.19 -6.30
N LEU A 495 -7.74 24.71 -5.29
CA LEU A 495 -7.66 23.28 -4.98
C LEU A 495 -9.03 22.68 -4.66
N LEU A 496 -9.89 23.40 -3.93
CA LEU A 496 -11.25 22.96 -3.64
C LEU A 496 -12.10 22.87 -4.89
N THR A 497 -11.93 23.77 -5.84
CA THR A 497 -12.62 23.77 -7.14
C THR A 497 -12.20 22.54 -7.93
N VAL A 498 -10.90 22.30 -8.12
CA VAL A 498 -10.37 21.12 -8.83
C VAL A 498 -10.83 19.83 -8.17
N LEU A 499 -10.79 19.76 -6.83
CA LEU A 499 -11.29 18.58 -6.10
C LEU A 499 -12.76 18.32 -6.39
N LYS A 500 -13.63 19.35 -6.35
CA LYS A 500 -15.07 19.20 -6.65
C LYS A 500 -15.32 18.80 -8.10
N GLU A 501 -14.54 19.29 -9.05
CA GLU A 501 -14.61 18.91 -10.45
C GLU A 501 -14.26 17.43 -10.63
N GLU A 502 -13.16 16.96 -10.02
CA GLU A 502 -12.79 15.55 -10.06
C GLU A 502 -13.88 14.65 -9.45
N LEU A 503 -14.39 14.99 -8.26
CA LEU A 503 -15.46 14.23 -7.61
C LEU A 503 -16.75 14.20 -8.44
N THR A 504 -17.05 15.28 -9.17
CA THR A 504 -18.22 15.37 -10.04
C THR A 504 -18.05 14.54 -11.29
N SER A 505 -16.91 14.69 -11.99
CA SER A 505 -16.59 13.98 -13.23
C SER A 505 -16.49 12.47 -13.02
N THR A 506 -15.92 12.05 -11.89
CA THR A 506 -15.77 10.65 -11.49
C THR A 506 -17.00 10.08 -10.73
N LYS A 507 -18.06 10.88 -10.62
CA LYS A 507 -19.35 10.50 -10.05
C LYS A 507 -19.26 9.99 -8.61
N ASP A 508 -18.54 10.73 -7.75
CA ASP A 508 -18.55 10.44 -6.31
C ASP A 508 -20.00 10.54 -5.77
N PRO A 509 -20.57 9.47 -5.18
CA PRO A 509 -21.94 9.50 -4.65
C PRO A 509 -22.16 10.59 -3.60
N ARG A 510 -21.15 10.93 -2.79
CA ARG A 510 -21.27 12.00 -1.79
C ARG A 510 -21.39 13.38 -2.43
N MET A 511 -20.86 13.56 -3.63
CA MET A 511 -20.94 14.82 -4.36
C MET A 511 -22.20 14.90 -5.22
N VAL A 512 -22.42 13.90 -6.07
CA VAL A 512 -23.48 13.97 -7.10
C VAL A 512 -24.79 13.27 -6.71
N GLY A 513 -24.79 12.41 -5.69
CA GLY A 513 -25.97 11.63 -5.33
C GLY A 513 -26.24 10.45 -6.28
N PRO A 514 -27.50 9.92 -6.37
CA PRO A 514 -28.71 10.43 -5.69
C PRO A 514 -28.73 10.23 -4.17
N ASP A 515 -28.04 9.19 -3.63
CA ASP A 515 -27.93 8.96 -2.19
C ASP A 515 -26.51 9.33 -1.73
N LYS A 516 -26.37 10.56 -1.20
CA LYS A 516 -25.10 11.05 -0.65
C LYS A 516 -24.64 10.31 0.61
N ALA A 517 -25.49 9.50 1.21
CA ALA A 517 -25.18 8.70 2.39
C ALA A 517 -24.96 7.21 2.08
N ILE A 518 -24.96 6.81 0.81
CA ILE A 518 -24.90 5.39 0.40
C ILE A 518 -23.75 4.62 1.04
N PHE A 519 -22.58 5.24 1.22
CA PHE A 519 -21.44 4.60 1.86
C PHE A 519 -21.69 4.22 3.33
N ASP A 520 -22.54 4.97 4.02
CA ASP A 520 -22.89 4.68 5.42
C ASP A 520 -23.86 3.47 5.53
N SER A 521 -24.50 3.05 4.42
CA SER A 521 -25.38 1.88 4.35
C SER A 521 -24.65 0.55 4.08
N TYR A 522 -23.42 0.59 3.57
CA TYR A 522 -22.72 -0.62 3.18
C TYR A 522 -22.30 -1.48 4.37
N LYS A 523 -22.57 -2.78 4.28
CA LYS A 523 -22.26 -3.75 5.33
C LYS A 523 -20.76 -3.94 5.53
N ARG A 524 -20.38 -4.24 6.76
CA ARG A 524 -19.05 -4.69 7.15
C ARG A 524 -19.09 -6.17 7.52
N TYR A 525 -18.19 -6.97 6.97
CA TYR A 525 -18.06 -8.41 7.21
C TYR A 525 -16.88 -8.75 8.13
N SER A 526 -16.64 -7.90 9.12
CA SER A 526 -15.67 -8.09 10.18
C SER A 526 -16.30 -7.69 11.50
N ARG A 527 -15.58 -7.87 12.61
CA ARG A 527 -16.07 -7.54 13.95
C ARG A 527 -16.75 -6.18 13.98
N LEU A 528 -17.99 -6.17 14.48
CA LEU A 528 -18.75 -4.95 14.78
C LEU A 528 -18.61 -4.61 16.26
N ARG A 529 -18.54 -3.33 16.55
CA ARG A 529 -18.55 -2.77 17.90
C ARG A 529 -19.80 -1.92 18.06
N GLN A 530 -20.25 -1.74 19.30
CA GLN A 530 -21.40 -0.91 19.63
C GLN A 530 -20.97 0.38 20.31
N PHE A 531 -21.58 1.48 19.88
CA PHE A 531 -21.26 2.82 20.34
C PHE A 531 -22.52 3.56 20.76
N PRO A 532 -22.46 4.45 21.76
CA PRO A 532 -23.58 5.31 22.10
C PRO A 532 -23.92 6.22 20.90
N LYS A 533 -25.18 6.63 20.81
CA LYS A 533 -25.60 7.64 19.84
C LYS A 533 -24.89 8.95 20.20
N VAL A 534 -24.11 9.47 19.28
CA VAL A 534 -23.55 10.81 19.37
C VAL A 534 -24.52 11.74 18.65
N GLU A 535 -24.84 12.88 19.23
CA GLU A 535 -25.58 13.94 18.55
C GLU A 535 -24.74 14.41 17.35
N GLU A 536 -25.28 14.23 16.14
CA GLU A 536 -24.65 14.63 14.87
C GLU A 536 -24.80 16.13 14.64
#